data_9393802fed6923a6c3eadd838be7e3b7
#
_entry.id   9393802fed6923a6c3eadd838be7e3b7
#
_cell.length_a   1.000
_cell.length_b   1.000
_cell.length_c   1.000
_cell.angle_alpha   90.00
_cell.angle_beta   90.00
_cell.angle_gamma   90.00
#
_symmetry.space_group_name_H-M   'P 1'
#
loop_
_entity.id
_entity.type
_entity.pdbx_description
1 polymer ?
#
loop_
_entity_poly.entity_id
_entity_poly.type
_entity_poly.pdbx_seq_one_letter_code
_entity_poly.pdbx_strand_id
1 'polypeptide(L)'
;LLAFGHKFPSPGGGSYYLGDDGTPWKDRNRETWITCRMVHVYSMGIMLGDKESPALVHGAVHGLLEELKDRENGGWYPGITPDNKFLPDKQCYAHAFVLLAASSALLAGEKDAETLLKDALELFDKRFWDEKQGLTYDTWNTEFTVLDDYRGLNANMHTVEAFLAVADAIKEEKYRI
;
A
#
# COMPACT_ATOMS: atom_id res chain seq x y z
N LEU A 1 16.84 -1.75 -14.24
CA LEU A 1 16.24 -1.25 -13.00
C LEU A 1 15.45 -2.35 -12.26
N LEU A 2 14.57 -3.11 -12.94
CA LEU A 2 13.77 -4.15 -12.26
C LEU A 2 14.66 -5.17 -11.55
N ALA A 3 15.69 -5.71 -12.20
CA ALA A 3 16.60 -6.69 -11.59
C ALA A 3 17.30 -6.17 -10.33
N PHE A 4 17.56 -4.87 -10.22
CA PHE A 4 18.13 -4.26 -9.02
C PHE A 4 17.25 -4.46 -7.79
N GLY A 5 15.95 -4.32 -7.96
CA GLY A 5 14.98 -4.39 -6.86
C GLY A 5 14.60 -5.80 -6.41
N HIS A 6 14.98 -6.88 -7.10
CA HIS A 6 14.49 -8.26 -6.82
C HIS A 6 14.71 -8.75 -5.38
N LYS A 7 15.59 -8.12 -4.62
CA LYS A 7 15.90 -8.51 -3.24
C LYS A 7 15.05 -7.76 -2.19
N PHE A 8 14.06 -6.97 -2.61
CA PHE A 8 13.20 -6.25 -1.66
C PHE A 8 12.37 -7.15 -0.74
N PRO A 9 11.87 -8.35 -1.15
CA PRO A 9 10.96 -9.12 -0.32
C PRO A 9 11.61 -9.58 0.99
N SER A 10 10.87 -9.43 2.10
CA SER A 10 11.26 -9.94 3.40
C SER A 10 10.50 -11.24 3.71
N PRO A 11 11.16 -12.30 4.22
CA PRO A 11 10.46 -13.53 4.66
C PRO A 11 9.47 -13.29 5.81
N GLY A 12 9.63 -12.23 6.58
CA GLY A 12 8.73 -11.84 7.66
C GLY A 12 7.70 -10.79 7.25
N GLY A 13 7.33 -10.76 5.98
CA GLY A 13 6.38 -9.79 5.40
C GLY A 13 6.98 -8.42 5.13
N GLY A 14 6.35 -7.69 4.22
CA GLY A 14 6.76 -6.36 3.81
C GLY A 14 8.02 -6.33 2.93
N SER A 15 8.49 -5.13 2.66
CA SER A 15 9.63 -4.88 1.79
C SER A 15 10.79 -4.24 2.53
N TYR A 16 11.99 -4.77 2.30
CA TYR A 16 13.21 -4.11 2.74
C TYR A 16 13.50 -2.86 1.90
N TYR A 17 14.13 -1.86 2.51
CA TYR A 17 14.93 -0.89 1.78
C TYR A 17 16.16 -1.56 1.20
N LEU A 18 16.63 -1.06 0.06
CA LEU A 18 17.84 -1.55 -0.58
C LEU A 18 18.92 -0.45 -0.56
N GLY A 19 20.14 -0.85 -0.29
CA GLY A 19 21.29 0.00 -0.47
C GLY A 19 21.62 0.24 -1.95
N ASP A 20 22.61 1.09 -2.22
CA ASP A 20 23.00 1.47 -3.59
C ASP A 20 23.50 0.29 -4.43
N ASP A 21 23.94 -0.79 -3.78
CA ASP A 21 24.34 -2.06 -4.38
C ASP A 21 23.21 -3.11 -4.47
N GLY A 22 21.99 -2.74 -4.08
CA GLY A 22 20.84 -3.63 -4.01
C GLY A 22 20.83 -4.58 -2.80
N THR A 23 21.70 -4.37 -1.80
CA THR A 23 21.71 -5.17 -0.58
C THR A 23 20.54 -4.76 0.35
N PRO A 24 19.72 -5.71 0.84
CA PRO A 24 18.62 -5.39 1.76
C PRO A 24 19.09 -4.85 3.10
N TRP A 25 18.51 -3.73 3.54
CA TRP A 25 18.74 -3.15 4.86
C TRP A 25 17.81 -3.79 5.89
N LYS A 26 18.29 -4.80 6.59
CA LYS A 26 17.52 -5.61 7.54
C LYS A 26 17.33 -4.94 8.92
N ASP A 27 18.06 -3.88 9.17
CA ASP A 27 18.04 -3.07 10.39
C ASP A 27 17.03 -1.91 10.34
N ARG A 28 16.32 -1.75 9.22
CA ARG A 28 15.25 -0.76 9.04
C ARG A 28 13.87 -1.38 9.10
N ASN A 29 12.88 -0.55 9.42
CA ASN A 29 11.48 -0.93 9.34
C ASN A 29 11.11 -1.34 7.90
N ARG A 30 10.23 -2.32 7.80
CA ARG A 30 9.58 -2.74 6.55
C ARG A 30 8.25 -2.03 6.46
N GLU A 31 8.22 -0.93 5.74
CA GLU A 31 7.07 -0.04 5.70
C GLU A 31 6.06 -0.46 4.64
N THR A 32 4.77 -0.32 4.97
CA THR A 32 3.65 -0.67 4.09
C THR A 32 3.71 0.10 2.78
N TRP A 33 3.97 1.41 2.81
CA TRP A 33 4.06 2.23 1.60
C TRP A 33 5.22 1.84 0.68
N ILE A 34 6.36 1.34 1.22
CA ILE A 34 7.45 0.79 0.40
C ILE A 34 7.00 -0.51 -0.26
N THR A 35 6.33 -1.40 0.48
CA THR A 35 5.78 -2.64 -0.08
C THR A 35 4.80 -2.34 -1.20
N CYS A 36 3.91 -1.36 -1.03
CA CYS A 36 2.97 -0.92 -2.04
C CYS A 36 3.67 -0.35 -3.30
N ARG A 37 4.74 0.43 -3.13
CA ARG A 37 5.53 0.93 -4.26
C ARG A 37 6.19 -0.21 -5.04
N MET A 38 6.66 -1.25 -4.35
CA MET A 38 7.20 -2.43 -5.02
C MET A 38 6.11 -3.17 -5.81
N VAL A 39 4.91 -3.34 -5.24
CA VAL A 39 3.76 -3.88 -5.99
C VAL A 39 3.50 -3.05 -7.24
N HIS A 40 3.42 -1.73 -7.13
CA HIS A 40 3.19 -0.83 -8.27
C HIS A 40 4.26 -0.98 -9.37
N VAL A 41 5.54 -0.90 -8.99
CA VAL A 41 6.68 -0.98 -9.93
C VAL A 41 6.72 -2.33 -10.65
N TYR A 42 6.55 -3.44 -9.91
CA TYR A 42 6.58 -4.77 -10.53
C TYR A 42 5.29 -5.13 -11.26
N SER A 43 4.16 -4.51 -10.94
CA SER A 43 2.96 -4.57 -11.78
C SER A 43 3.21 -3.96 -13.16
N MET A 44 3.92 -2.84 -13.22
CA MET A 44 4.39 -2.30 -14.51
C MET A 44 5.39 -3.25 -15.19
N GLY A 45 6.25 -3.92 -14.40
CA GLY A 45 7.15 -4.96 -14.90
C GLY A 45 6.41 -6.10 -15.61
N ILE A 46 5.29 -6.58 -15.03
CA ILE A 46 4.42 -7.59 -15.67
C ILE A 46 3.91 -7.08 -17.01
N MET A 47 3.38 -5.86 -17.06
CA MET A 47 2.85 -5.26 -18.30
C MET A 47 3.92 -5.07 -19.38
N LEU A 48 5.18 -4.91 -18.97
CA LEU A 48 6.35 -4.84 -19.86
C LEU A 48 6.94 -6.21 -20.23
N GLY A 49 6.39 -7.30 -19.72
CA GLY A 49 6.80 -8.67 -20.03
C GLY A 49 8.00 -9.19 -19.22
N ASP A 50 8.32 -8.56 -18.09
CA ASP A 50 9.36 -9.05 -17.18
C ASP A 50 8.91 -10.33 -16.48
N LYS A 51 9.72 -11.39 -16.57
CA LYS A 51 9.35 -12.73 -16.14
C LYS A 51 9.42 -12.96 -14.61
N GLU A 52 10.21 -12.16 -13.93
CA GLU A 52 10.37 -12.25 -12.46
C GLU A 52 9.26 -11.49 -11.71
N SER A 53 8.72 -10.45 -12.34
CA SER A 53 7.73 -9.56 -11.74
C SER A 53 6.46 -10.25 -11.20
N PRO A 54 5.88 -11.27 -11.87
CA PRO A 54 4.67 -11.93 -11.34
C PRO A 54 4.82 -12.52 -9.95
N ALA A 55 5.93 -13.22 -9.69
CA ALA A 55 6.18 -13.82 -8.37
C ALA A 55 6.41 -12.73 -7.29
N LEU A 56 7.07 -11.64 -7.65
CA LEU A 56 7.33 -10.51 -6.75
C LEU A 56 6.05 -9.78 -6.38
N VAL A 57 5.17 -9.50 -7.36
CA VAL A 57 3.86 -8.87 -7.13
C VAL A 57 3.00 -9.78 -6.25
N HIS A 58 2.88 -11.06 -6.59
CA HIS A 58 2.09 -12.01 -5.81
C HIS A 58 2.55 -12.07 -4.35
N GLY A 59 3.85 -12.22 -4.11
CA GLY A 59 4.40 -12.25 -2.74
C GLY A 59 4.16 -10.96 -1.96
N ALA A 60 4.29 -9.80 -2.60
CA ALA A 60 4.07 -8.51 -1.95
C ALA A 60 2.57 -8.23 -1.68
N VAL A 61 1.66 -8.60 -2.60
CA VAL A 61 0.20 -8.53 -2.39
C VAL A 61 -0.22 -9.45 -1.24
N HIS A 62 0.32 -10.68 -1.20
CA HIS A 62 0.10 -11.59 -0.07
C HIS A 62 0.59 -10.98 1.25
N GLY A 63 1.77 -10.34 1.25
CA GLY A 63 2.29 -9.62 2.42
C GLY A 63 1.38 -8.49 2.90
N LEU A 64 0.73 -7.77 1.98
CA LEU A 64 -0.26 -6.75 2.32
C LEU A 64 -1.56 -7.36 2.89
N LEU A 65 -1.98 -8.52 2.43
CA LEU A 65 -3.21 -9.17 2.90
C LEU A 65 -3.03 -9.91 4.23
N GLU A 66 -1.84 -10.43 4.52
CA GLU A 66 -1.60 -11.33 5.65
C GLU A 66 -0.76 -10.69 6.76
N GLU A 67 0.41 -10.14 6.45
CA GLU A 67 1.37 -9.72 7.47
C GLU A 67 1.20 -8.25 7.89
N LEU A 68 0.90 -7.35 6.95
CA LEU A 68 0.77 -5.92 7.21
C LEU A 68 -0.66 -5.49 7.57
N LYS A 69 -1.64 -6.34 7.32
CA LYS A 69 -3.05 -6.07 7.62
C LYS A 69 -3.35 -6.26 9.11
N ASP A 70 -3.99 -5.27 9.72
CA ASP A 70 -4.53 -5.40 11.07
C ASP A 70 -5.86 -6.15 11.02
N ARG A 71 -5.87 -7.38 11.48
CA ARG A 71 -7.04 -8.25 11.46
C ARG A 71 -8.02 -7.96 12.61
N GLU A 72 -7.55 -7.27 13.65
CA GLU A 72 -8.37 -6.93 14.81
C GLU A 72 -9.16 -5.64 14.58
N ASN A 73 -8.47 -4.56 14.16
CA ASN A 73 -9.06 -3.24 14.02
C ASN A 73 -9.35 -2.86 12.57
N GLY A 74 -8.83 -3.63 11.63
CA GLY A 74 -8.89 -3.34 10.20
C GLY A 74 -7.80 -2.38 9.72
N GLY A 75 -7.68 -2.25 8.41
CA GLY A 75 -6.63 -1.46 7.76
C GLY A 75 -5.25 -2.06 7.86
N TRP A 76 -4.25 -1.24 7.64
CA TRP A 76 -2.85 -1.65 7.57
C TRP A 76 -2.02 -0.91 8.61
N TYR A 77 -1.12 -1.64 9.27
CA TYR A 77 -0.08 -1.00 10.07
C TYR A 77 0.85 -0.19 9.16
N PRO A 78 1.45 0.91 9.64
CA PRO A 78 2.43 1.67 8.84
C PRO A 78 3.64 0.83 8.43
N GLY A 79 3.96 -0.19 9.21
CA GLY A 79 5.05 -1.11 8.94
C GLY A 79 5.35 -2.06 10.10
N ILE A 80 6.43 -2.82 9.93
CA ILE A 80 6.95 -3.80 10.88
C ILE A 80 8.40 -3.45 11.20
N THR A 81 8.75 -3.39 12.47
CA THR A 81 10.12 -3.13 12.94
C THR A 81 11.06 -4.32 12.68
N PRO A 82 12.40 -4.15 12.77
CA PRO A 82 13.33 -5.26 12.62
C PRO A 82 13.13 -6.41 13.61
N ASP A 83 12.62 -6.12 14.81
CA ASP A 83 12.26 -7.09 15.84
C ASP A 83 10.82 -7.64 15.71
N ASN A 84 10.21 -7.45 14.53
CA ASN A 84 8.89 -7.95 14.15
C ASN A 84 7.71 -7.42 14.98
N LYS A 85 7.79 -6.21 15.49
CA LYS A 85 6.66 -5.50 16.12
C LYS A 85 5.98 -4.60 15.10
N PHE A 86 4.67 -4.45 15.20
CA PHE A 86 3.92 -3.52 14.38
C PHE A 86 4.16 -2.08 14.81
N LEU A 87 4.32 -1.19 13.83
CA LEU A 87 4.30 0.24 14.09
C LEU A 87 2.88 0.67 14.47
N PRO A 88 2.73 1.59 15.44
CA PRO A 88 1.41 2.08 15.85
C PRO A 88 0.78 2.96 14.78
N ASP A 89 -0.46 3.34 15.02
CA ASP A 89 -1.27 4.25 14.22
C ASP A 89 -1.80 3.67 12.91
N LYS A 90 -2.67 4.44 12.27
CA LYS A 90 -3.24 4.18 10.95
C LYS A 90 -3.10 5.45 10.12
N GLN A 91 -2.19 5.42 9.17
CA GLN A 91 -1.84 6.59 8.36
C GLN A 91 -2.56 6.58 7.02
N CYS A 92 -3.26 7.65 6.68
CA CYS A 92 -3.88 7.84 5.37
C CYS A 92 -2.88 7.64 4.23
N TYR A 93 -1.67 8.19 4.39
CA TYR A 93 -0.56 8.01 3.45
C TYR A 93 -0.32 6.55 3.09
N ALA A 94 -0.17 5.68 4.09
CA ALA A 94 0.04 4.24 3.86
C ALA A 94 -1.17 3.59 3.16
N HIS A 95 -2.39 3.96 3.54
CA HIS A 95 -3.62 3.42 2.95
C HIS A 95 -3.85 3.89 1.51
N ALA A 96 -3.49 5.13 1.17
CA ALA A 96 -3.48 5.60 -0.21
C ALA A 96 -2.54 4.76 -1.09
N PHE A 97 -1.36 4.40 -0.58
CA PHE A 97 -0.47 3.49 -1.29
C PHE A 97 -1.01 2.07 -1.43
N VAL A 98 -1.80 1.57 -0.47
CA VAL A 98 -2.48 0.27 -0.64
C VAL A 98 -3.48 0.32 -1.79
N LEU A 99 -4.25 1.40 -1.93
CA LEU A 99 -5.15 1.61 -3.08
C LEU A 99 -4.39 1.64 -4.41
N LEU A 100 -3.28 2.39 -4.48
CA LEU A 100 -2.44 2.47 -5.68
C LEU A 100 -1.87 1.08 -6.05
N ALA A 101 -1.34 0.36 -5.07
CA ALA A 101 -0.78 -0.97 -5.25
C ALA A 101 -1.84 -1.96 -5.75
N ALA A 102 -2.99 -2.01 -5.09
CA ALA A 102 -4.09 -2.90 -5.45
C ALA A 102 -4.61 -2.63 -6.87
N SER A 103 -4.77 -1.34 -7.23
CA SER A 103 -5.19 -0.93 -8.57
C SER A 103 -4.18 -1.38 -9.64
N SER A 104 -2.89 -1.18 -9.39
CA SER A 104 -1.83 -1.59 -10.31
C SER A 104 -1.74 -3.10 -10.46
N ALA A 105 -1.84 -3.83 -9.36
CA ALA A 105 -1.84 -5.29 -9.35
C ALA A 105 -3.07 -5.87 -10.08
N LEU A 106 -4.24 -5.24 -9.91
CA LEU A 106 -5.46 -5.62 -10.63
C LEU A 106 -5.29 -5.46 -12.14
N LEU A 107 -4.76 -4.33 -12.60
CA LEU A 107 -4.47 -4.08 -14.02
C LEU A 107 -3.43 -5.05 -14.58
N ALA A 108 -2.51 -5.50 -13.75
CA ALA A 108 -1.48 -6.50 -14.11
C ALA A 108 -1.99 -7.95 -14.08
N GLY A 109 -3.24 -8.18 -13.62
CA GLY A 109 -3.87 -9.51 -13.58
C GLY A 109 -3.50 -10.35 -12.34
N GLU A 110 -3.04 -9.72 -11.24
CA GLU A 110 -2.83 -10.43 -9.97
C GLU A 110 -4.18 -10.85 -9.36
N LYS A 111 -4.32 -12.14 -9.07
CA LYS A 111 -5.59 -12.78 -8.66
C LYS A 111 -6.18 -12.25 -7.35
N ASP A 112 -5.33 -11.87 -6.39
CA ASP A 112 -5.75 -11.44 -5.06
C ASP A 112 -5.92 -9.90 -4.97
N ALA A 113 -5.64 -9.19 -6.09
CA ALA A 113 -5.69 -7.74 -6.14
C ALA A 113 -7.11 -7.17 -5.97
N GLU A 114 -8.13 -7.86 -6.49
CA GLU A 114 -9.54 -7.43 -6.33
C GLU A 114 -9.95 -7.42 -4.86
N THR A 115 -9.57 -8.47 -4.11
CA THR A 115 -9.82 -8.54 -2.67
C THR A 115 -9.11 -7.41 -1.92
N LEU A 116 -7.83 -7.18 -2.23
CA LEU A 116 -7.05 -6.11 -1.62
C LEU A 116 -7.66 -4.74 -1.91
N LEU A 117 -8.07 -4.48 -3.15
CA LEU A 117 -8.67 -3.22 -3.56
C LEU A 117 -10.01 -2.96 -2.87
N LYS A 118 -10.88 -3.97 -2.81
CA LYS A 118 -12.17 -3.87 -2.14
C LYS A 118 -12.01 -3.52 -0.67
N ASP A 119 -11.17 -4.26 0.06
CA ASP A 119 -10.92 -4.03 1.47
C ASP A 119 -10.33 -2.63 1.73
N ALA A 120 -9.43 -2.18 0.84
CA ALA A 120 -8.81 -0.86 0.96
C ALA A 120 -9.81 0.27 0.71
N LEU A 121 -10.68 0.15 -0.31
CA LEU A 121 -11.71 1.14 -0.61
C LEU A 121 -12.74 1.26 0.52
N GLU A 122 -13.28 0.13 0.99
CA GLU A 122 -14.25 0.13 2.07
C GLU A 122 -13.72 0.80 3.34
N LEU A 123 -12.46 0.53 3.68
CA LEU A 123 -11.83 1.15 4.84
C LEU A 123 -11.54 2.62 4.61
N PHE A 124 -11.02 2.98 3.42
CA PHE A 124 -10.65 4.36 3.09
C PHE A 124 -11.86 5.27 3.16
N ASP A 125 -12.97 4.89 2.53
CA ASP A 125 -14.24 5.63 2.55
C ASP A 125 -14.78 5.79 3.98
N LYS A 126 -14.65 4.74 4.79
CA LYS A 126 -15.17 4.75 6.17
C LYS A 126 -14.32 5.57 7.14
N ARG A 127 -13.00 5.65 6.95
CA ARG A 127 -12.06 6.14 7.97
C ARG A 127 -11.26 7.36 7.55
N PHE A 128 -10.95 7.49 6.28
CA PHE A 128 -10.04 8.53 5.83
C PHE A 128 -10.68 9.63 4.98
N TRP A 129 -11.77 9.35 4.28
CA TRP A 129 -12.44 10.34 3.45
C TRP A 129 -13.43 11.19 4.25
N ASP A 130 -13.27 12.52 4.20
CA ASP A 130 -14.23 13.50 4.72
C ASP A 130 -15.03 14.08 3.55
N GLU A 131 -16.19 13.50 3.27
CA GLU A 131 -17.07 13.90 2.17
C GLU A 131 -17.49 15.36 2.25
N LYS A 132 -17.63 15.90 3.46
CA LYS A 132 -18.08 17.28 3.68
C LYS A 132 -17.02 18.29 3.26
N GLN A 133 -15.75 17.98 3.46
CA GLN A 133 -14.63 18.89 3.17
C GLN A 133 -13.92 18.54 1.87
N GLY A 134 -14.16 17.35 1.30
CA GLY A 134 -13.42 16.88 0.13
C GLY A 134 -11.93 16.68 0.41
N LEU A 135 -11.56 16.28 1.61
CA LEU A 135 -10.19 16.10 2.08
C LEU A 135 -10.08 14.81 2.88
N THR A 136 -8.86 14.32 3.06
CA THR A 136 -8.61 13.16 3.91
C THR A 136 -8.25 13.56 5.33
N TYR A 137 -8.63 12.71 6.29
CA TYR A 137 -8.02 12.65 7.61
C TYR A 137 -6.61 12.06 7.48
N ASP A 138 -5.65 12.55 8.27
CA ASP A 138 -4.25 12.14 8.11
C ASP A 138 -3.92 10.86 8.91
N THR A 139 -4.23 10.86 10.21
CA THR A 139 -3.79 9.78 11.12
C THR A 139 -4.84 9.45 12.16
N TRP A 140 -5.06 8.17 12.38
CA TRP A 140 -5.81 7.61 13.48
C TRP A 140 -4.87 6.82 14.41
N ASN A 141 -5.26 6.64 15.67
CA ASN A 141 -4.64 5.61 16.49
C ASN A 141 -4.96 4.19 15.95
N THR A 142 -4.26 3.18 16.42
CA THR A 142 -4.37 1.80 15.91
C THR A 142 -5.79 1.27 15.90
N GLU A 143 -6.60 1.60 16.91
CA GLU A 143 -7.98 1.13 17.10
C GLU A 143 -9.03 1.97 16.36
N PHE A 144 -8.64 3.00 15.62
CA PHE A 144 -9.55 3.95 14.96
C PHE A 144 -10.52 4.67 15.93
N THR A 145 -10.10 4.95 17.16
CA THR A 145 -10.90 5.62 18.19
C THR A 145 -10.50 7.06 18.44
N VAL A 146 -9.26 7.43 18.11
CA VAL A 146 -8.74 8.79 18.26
C VAL A 146 -8.19 9.26 16.93
N LEU A 147 -8.75 10.37 16.43
CA LEU A 147 -8.35 11.02 15.19
C LEU A 147 -7.44 12.20 15.49
N ASP A 148 -6.32 12.30 14.78
CA ASP A 148 -5.54 13.51 14.68
C ASP A 148 -6.29 14.49 13.73
N ASP A 149 -6.47 15.74 14.15
CA ASP A 149 -7.18 16.75 13.37
C ASP A 149 -6.33 17.40 12.26
N TYR A 150 -5.05 17.03 12.16
CA TYR A 150 -4.17 17.45 11.07
C TYR A 150 -4.68 16.98 9.70
N ARG A 151 -4.53 17.84 8.70
CA ARG A 151 -4.89 17.57 7.30
C ARG A 151 -3.66 17.80 6.42
N GLY A 152 -2.88 16.74 6.23
CA GLY A 152 -1.60 16.80 5.53
C GLY A 152 -1.75 16.92 4.02
N LEU A 153 -0.99 17.83 3.40
CA LEU A 153 -0.91 17.92 1.94
C LEU A 153 -0.40 16.62 1.32
N ASN A 154 0.56 15.98 1.96
CA ASN A 154 1.18 14.75 1.45
C ASN A 154 0.18 13.60 1.33
N ALA A 155 -0.63 13.38 2.37
CA ALA A 155 -1.67 12.34 2.36
C ALA A 155 -2.75 12.64 1.29
N ASN A 156 -3.21 13.89 1.20
CA ASN A 156 -4.20 14.29 0.19
C ASN A 156 -3.67 14.14 -1.25
N MET A 157 -2.42 14.55 -1.52
CA MET A 157 -1.79 14.40 -2.84
C MET A 157 -1.73 12.94 -3.29
N HIS A 158 -1.29 12.04 -2.41
CA HIS A 158 -1.23 10.60 -2.73
C HIS A 158 -2.61 9.95 -2.77
N THR A 159 -3.61 10.51 -2.10
CA THR A 159 -5.01 10.07 -2.26
C THR A 159 -5.51 10.38 -3.66
N VAL A 160 -5.24 11.57 -4.20
CA VAL A 160 -5.60 11.91 -5.59
C VAL A 160 -4.92 10.96 -6.57
N GLU A 161 -3.62 10.70 -6.41
CA GLU A 161 -2.89 9.73 -7.23
C GLU A 161 -3.54 8.34 -7.18
N ALA A 162 -3.85 7.86 -5.97
CA ALA A 162 -4.46 6.55 -5.75
C ALA A 162 -5.86 6.46 -6.35
N PHE A 163 -6.69 7.49 -6.16
CA PHE A 163 -8.06 7.51 -6.69
C PHE A 163 -8.09 7.55 -8.23
N LEU A 164 -7.16 8.26 -8.86
CA LEU A 164 -6.99 8.19 -10.32
C LEU A 164 -6.63 6.77 -10.79
N ALA A 165 -5.74 6.10 -10.07
CA ALA A 165 -5.38 4.70 -10.38
C ALA A 165 -6.58 3.75 -10.15
N VAL A 166 -7.37 3.96 -9.09
CA VAL A 166 -8.62 3.21 -8.85
C VAL A 166 -9.60 3.42 -10.01
N ALA A 167 -9.85 4.68 -10.39
CA ALA A 167 -10.76 5.01 -11.49
C ALA A 167 -10.36 4.28 -12.79
N ASP A 168 -9.05 4.23 -13.07
CA ASP A 168 -8.53 3.53 -14.25
C ASP A 168 -8.64 2.00 -14.13
N ALA A 169 -8.48 1.45 -12.94
CA ALA A 169 -8.50 0.00 -12.73
C ALA A 169 -9.92 -0.58 -12.80
N ILE A 170 -10.90 0.07 -12.17
CA ILE A 170 -12.28 -0.44 -12.08
C ILE A 170 -13.27 0.29 -13.01
N LYS A 171 -12.81 1.30 -13.76
CA LYS A 171 -13.62 2.10 -14.71
C LYS A 171 -14.78 2.86 -14.05
N GLU A 172 -14.57 3.36 -12.83
CA GLU A 172 -15.55 4.16 -12.10
C GLU A 172 -15.11 5.62 -12.02
N GLU A 173 -15.84 6.51 -12.71
CA GLU A 173 -15.54 7.94 -12.80
C GLU A 173 -15.68 8.69 -11.44
N LYS A 174 -16.44 8.16 -10.48
CA LYS A 174 -16.60 8.78 -9.15
C LYS A 174 -15.27 9.00 -8.39
N TYR A 175 -14.22 8.27 -8.76
CA TYR A 175 -12.88 8.43 -8.18
C TYR A 175 -11.99 9.44 -8.94
N ARG A 176 -12.49 10.11 -9.99
CA ARG A 176 -11.80 11.21 -10.69
C ARG A 176 -12.21 12.56 -10.11
N ILE A 177 -11.95 12.75 -8.84
CA ILE A 177 -12.29 13.96 -8.08
C ILE A 177 -11.16 14.99 -8.11
#